data_47d7d3c553a4f80b37e72aa72c5d603f
#
_entry.id   47d7d3c553a4f80b37e72aa72c5d603f
#
_cell.length_a   1.000
_cell.length_b   1.000
_cell.length_c   1.000
_cell.angle_alpha   90.00
_cell.angle_beta   90.00
_cell.angle_gamma   90.00
#
_symmetry.space_group_name_H-M   'P 1'
#
loop_
_entity.id
_entity.type
_entity.pdbx_description
1 polymer ?
#
loop_
_entity_poly.entity_id
_entity_poly.type
_entity_poly.pdbx_seq_one_letter_code
_entity_poly.pdbx_strand_id
1 'polypeptide(L)'
;MKVLVTGAGGFIGSRLANRLISEGHEVYGTIHNSPSQIEEMQIINADLTNDGFEIPDVKFDVVFHLAAATPLTKDKKKQKRINYDGTVNLFNKIKDKTEFIIYASGLGVFGDPNGTVDEQSPIKPDTDFVKIRLDAQKFLEDSCKENNIGFSVCYFGDVYGDGSWFVEMVVKKLKSGMMKTPGKGDYDKCFIHVDDAVGILMEVAKNNLKNQSYVCADSTSVTFKEFVDYTADKIGAKHAGGIPMFLAKGVLGGDLVKLLTTPMKISNKKISEVYKFIYPSYKEGINSILD
;
A
#
# COMPACT_ATOMS: atom_id res chain seq x y z
N MET A 1 -20.48 8.80 -6.00
CA MET A 1 -20.11 8.96 -4.57
C MET A 1 -19.30 10.23 -4.40
N LYS A 2 -19.37 10.83 -3.22
CA LYS A 2 -18.45 11.89 -2.77
C LYS A 2 -17.41 11.25 -1.85
N VAL A 3 -16.14 11.32 -2.22
CA VAL A 3 -15.08 10.57 -1.56
C VAL A 3 -13.91 11.45 -1.16
N LEU A 4 -13.23 11.06 -0.07
CA LEU A 4 -11.96 11.66 0.33
C LEU A 4 -10.84 10.63 0.14
N VAL A 5 -9.81 11.00 -0.60
CA VAL A 5 -8.59 10.19 -0.78
C VAL A 5 -7.45 10.89 -0.06
N THR A 6 -6.95 10.34 1.04
CA THR A 6 -5.75 10.89 1.68
C THR A 6 -4.51 10.37 0.99
N GLY A 7 -3.49 11.23 0.85
CA GLY A 7 -2.30 10.88 0.08
C GLY A 7 -2.56 10.80 -1.43
N ALA A 8 -3.51 11.59 -1.94
CA ALA A 8 -3.90 11.62 -3.35
C ALA A 8 -2.75 12.00 -4.31
N GLY A 9 -1.67 12.63 -3.83
CA GLY A 9 -0.44 12.85 -4.61
C GLY A 9 0.52 11.66 -4.63
N GLY A 10 0.21 10.57 -3.91
CA GLY A 10 1.05 9.36 -3.83
C GLY A 10 0.81 8.37 -4.97
N PHE A 11 1.62 7.31 -5.01
CA PHE A 11 1.60 6.30 -6.06
C PHE A 11 0.23 5.61 -6.26
N ILE A 12 -0.38 5.11 -5.18
CA ILE A 12 -1.71 4.49 -5.24
C ILE A 12 -2.79 5.56 -5.27
N GLY A 13 -2.65 6.60 -4.43
CA GLY A 13 -3.67 7.63 -4.25
C GLY A 13 -3.99 8.41 -5.51
N SER A 14 -2.98 8.75 -6.32
CA SER A 14 -3.20 9.48 -7.58
C SER A 14 -3.95 8.64 -8.62
N ARG A 15 -3.66 7.34 -8.71
CA ARG A 15 -4.37 6.42 -9.61
C ARG A 15 -5.80 6.19 -9.15
N LEU A 16 -6.01 6.02 -7.83
CA LEU A 16 -7.34 5.89 -7.27
C LEU A 16 -8.19 7.14 -7.54
N ALA A 17 -7.63 8.33 -7.28
CA ALA A 17 -8.32 9.59 -7.52
C ALA A 17 -8.71 9.76 -9.00
N ASN A 18 -7.75 9.54 -9.93
CA ASN A 18 -8.03 9.61 -11.36
C ASN A 18 -9.12 8.63 -11.79
N ARG A 19 -9.07 7.39 -11.32
CA ARG A 19 -10.07 6.39 -11.69
C ARG A 19 -11.46 6.70 -11.11
N LEU A 20 -11.52 7.16 -9.86
CA LEU A 20 -12.78 7.61 -9.26
C LEU A 20 -13.40 8.77 -10.03
N ILE A 21 -12.60 9.75 -10.46
CA ILE A 21 -13.06 10.87 -11.30
C ILE A 21 -13.58 10.36 -12.65
N SER A 22 -12.84 9.49 -13.32
CA SER A 22 -13.24 8.93 -14.62
C SER A 22 -14.54 8.10 -14.55
N GLU A 23 -14.87 7.56 -13.37
CA GLU A 23 -16.14 6.88 -13.10
C GLU A 23 -17.25 7.83 -12.58
N GLY A 24 -17.03 9.16 -12.64
CA GLY A 24 -18.02 10.19 -12.32
C GLY A 24 -18.21 10.44 -10.81
N HIS A 25 -17.21 10.15 -9.99
CA HIS A 25 -17.26 10.43 -8.55
C HIS A 25 -16.72 11.83 -8.23
N GLU A 26 -17.28 12.49 -7.21
CA GLU A 26 -16.76 13.75 -6.67
C GLU A 26 -15.60 13.44 -5.71
N VAL A 27 -14.37 13.81 -6.10
CA VAL A 27 -13.16 13.42 -5.39
C VAL A 27 -12.51 14.60 -4.71
N TYR A 28 -12.32 14.48 -3.41
CA TYR A 28 -11.48 15.34 -2.57
C TYR A 28 -10.17 14.60 -2.30
N GLY A 29 -9.04 15.27 -2.44
CA GLY A 29 -7.74 14.64 -2.24
C GLY A 29 -6.84 15.44 -1.30
N THR A 30 -6.31 14.80 -0.24
CA THR A 30 -5.27 15.47 0.54
C THR A 30 -3.92 15.32 -0.14
N ILE A 31 -3.22 16.43 -0.26
CA ILE A 31 -1.83 16.49 -0.70
C ILE A 31 -1.00 17.26 0.34
N HIS A 32 0.30 16.98 0.44
CA HIS A 32 1.21 17.75 1.28
C HIS A 32 2.33 18.36 0.43
N ASN A 33 3.37 17.58 0.09
CA ASN A 33 4.55 18.09 -0.63
C ASN A 33 4.61 17.65 -2.11
N SER A 34 3.64 16.88 -2.56
CA SER A 34 3.58 16.42 -3.95
C SER A 34 2.57 17.26 -4.70
N PRO A 35 2.98 17.94 -5.78
CA PRO A 35 2.02 18.64 -6.63
C PRO A 35 1.05 17.61 -7.23
N SER A 36 -0.25 17.88 -7.16
CA SER A 36 -1.24 17.11 -7.89
C SER A 36 -1.47 17.76 -9.25
N GLN A 37 -1.48 16.93 -10.30
CA GLN A 37 -1.88 17.33 -11.65
C GLN A 37 -3.29 16.79 -12.01
N ILE A 38 -4.06 16.38 -11.00
CA ILE A 38 -5.41 15.84 -11.20
C ILE A 38 -6.39 17.02 -11.27
N GLU A 39 -6.77 17.41 -12.48
CA GLU A 39 -7.50 18.67 -12.76
C GLU A 39 -8.87 18.74 -12.09
N GLU A 40 -9.63 17.62 -12.07
CA GLU A 40 -11.00 17.61 -11.52
C GLU A 40 -11.08 17.25 -10.03
N MET A 41 -9.93 17.04 -9.37
CA MET A 41 -9.88 16.74 -7.94
C MET A 41 -9.95 18.03 -7.11
N GLN A 42 -10.80 18.04 -6.09
CA GLN A 42 -10.81 19.11 -5.09
C GLN A 42 -9.63 18.91 -4.12
N ILE A 43 -8.61 19.75 -4.27
CA ILE A 43 -7.35 19.64 -3.54
C ILE A 43 -7.50 20.21 -2.13
N ILE A 44 -7.09 19.42 -1.15
CA ILE A 44 -6.95 19.81 0.25
C ILE A 44 -5.47 19.77 0.62
N ASN A 45 -4.85 20.94 0.82
CA ASN A 45 -3.49 21.01 1.30
C ASN A 45 -3.46 20.65 2.79
N ALA A 46 -2.93 19.47 3.14
CA ALA A 46 -2.95 18.95 4.48
C ALA A 46 -1.62 18.28 4.87
N ASP A 47 -0.95 18.86 5.85
CA ASP A 47 0.07 18.16 6.62
C ASP A 47 -0.61 17.47 7.80
N LEU A 48 -0.86 16.17 7.65
CA LEU A 48 -1.53 15.39 8.70
C LEU A 48 -0.72 15.30 9.99
N THR A 49 0.57 15.64 9.99
CA THR A 49 1.42 15.60 11.20
C THR A 49 1.11 16.70 12.22
N ASN A 50 0.24 17.63 11.88
CA ASN A 50 -0.30 18.67 12.75
C ASN A 50 -1.83 18.76 12.58
N ASP A 51 -2.52 19.45 13.46
CA ASP A 51 -3.98 19.59 13.45
C ASP A 51 -4.49 20.85 12.73
N GLY A 52 -3.56 21.64 12.14
CA GLY A 52 -3.86 22.92 11.51
C GLY A 52 -4.50 22.85 10.14
N PHE A 53 -4.68 21.65 9.54
CA PHE A 53 -5.37 21.51 8.27
C PHE A 53 -6.88 21.45 8.45
N GLU A 54 -7.62 21.87 7.41
CA GLU A 54 -9.08 21.84 7.42
C GLU A 54 -9.62 20.87 6.37
N ILE A 55 -10.65 20.13 6.75
CA ILE A 55 -11.44 19.31 5.84
C ILE A 55 -12.76 20.05 5.58
N PRO A 56 -13.15 20.27 4.32
CA PRO A 56 -14.42 20.94 3.97
C PRO A 56 -15.61 20.37 4.73
N ASP A 57 -16.59 21.22 4.98
CA ASP A 57 -17.82 20.81 5.66
C ASP A 57 -18.79 20.12 4.70
N VAL A 58 -18.37 18.92 4.25
CA VAL A 58 -19.12 18.06 3.38
C VAL A 58 -19.18 16.64 3.96
N LYS A 59 -20.23 15.90 3.63
CA LYS A 59 -20.31 14.47 3.96
C LYS A 59 -19.66 13.64 2.87
N PHE A 60 -18.79 12.73 3.27
CA PHE A 60 -18.15 11.75 2.40
C PHE A 60 -18.83 10.40 2.53
N ASP A 61 -19.18 9.79 1.41
CA ASP A 61 -19.67 8.41 1.39
C ASP A 61 -18.58 7.43 1.85
N VAL A 62 -17.33 7.70 1.42
CA VAL A 62 -16.15 6.88 1.77
C VAL A 62 -14.92 7.77 1.94
N VAL A 63 -14.09 7.44 2.92
CA VAL A 63 -12.73 7.96 3.07
C VAL A 63 -11.73 6.84 2.80
N PHE A 64 -10.88 7.01 1.79
CA PHE A 64 -9.75 6.13 1.51
C PHE A 64 -8.51 6.68 2.22
N HIS A 65 -8.07 6.00 3.27
CA HIS A 65 -6.89 6.44 4.01
C HIS A 65 -5.63 5.74 3.49
N LEU A 66 -4.93 6.41 2.57
CA LEU A 66 -3.71 5.93 1.90
C LEU A 66 -2.46 6.73 2.30
N ALA A 67 -2.64 7.89 2.96
CA ALA A 67 -1.53 8.74 3.39
C ALA A 67 -0.66 8.01 4.41
N ALA A 68 0.59 7.76 4.07
CA ALA A 68 1.54 7.10 4.95
C ALA A 68 2.99 7.42 4.57
N ALA A 69 3.88 7.48 5.56
CA ALA A 69 5.31 7.33 5.32
C ALA A 69 5.61 5.89 4.94
N THR A 70 6.56 5.70 4.05
CA THR A 70 7.02 4.38 3.62
C THR A 70 8.19 3.89 4.51
N PRO A 71 8.57 2.60 4.45
CA PRO A 71 9.74 2.08 5.16
C PRO A 71 11.06 2.76 4.77
N LEU A 72 11.10 3.45 3.61
CA LEU A 72 12.26 4.25 3.18
C LEU A 72 12.49 5.48 4.06
N THR A 73 11.48 5.94 4.79
CA THR A 73 11.63 6.96 5.82
C THR A 73 12.33 6.37 7.03
N LYS A 74 13.65 6.56 7.15
CA LYS A 74 14.47 5.92 8.21
C LYS A 74 14.24 6.51 9.62
N ASP A 75 13.71 7.72 9.71
CA ASP A 75 13.42 8.40 10.98
C ASP A 75 12.12 7.84 11.60
N LYS A 76 12.26 7.06 12.68
CA LYS A 76 11.15 6.43 13.40
C LYS A 76 10.19 7.46 14.03
N LYS A 77 10.70 8.60 14.50
CA LYS A 77 9.85 9.68 15.04
C LYS A 77 8.98 10.28 13.93
N LYS A 78 9.59 10.50 12.76
CA LYS A 78 8.87 10.98 11.57
C LYS A 78 7.84 9.94 11.10
N GLN A 79 8.20 8.64 11.09
CA GLN A 79 7.26 7.56 10.79
C GLN A 79 6.04 7.58 11.72
N LYS A 80 6.27 7.70 13.06
CA LYS A 80 5.18 7.77 14.04
C LYS A 80 4.31 9.00 13.83
N ARG A 81 4.92 10.18 13.67
CA ARG A 81 4.17 11.42 13.41
C ARG A 81 3.27 11.34 12.18
N ILE A 82 3.77 10.75 11.08
CA ILE A 82 2.98 10.64 9.85
C ILE A 82 1.94 9.52 9.98
N ASN A 83 2.36 8.32 10.37
CA ASN A 83 1.51 7.13 10.26
C ASN A 83 0.53 7.00 11.43
N TYR A 84 0.89 7.42 12.65
CA TYR A 84 0.03 7.31 13.82
C TYR A 84 -0.63 8.65 14.14
N ASP A 85 0.18 9.67 14.50
CA ASP A 85 -0.37 10.96 14.92
C ASP A 85 -1.19 11.60 13.78
N GLY A 86 -0.71 11.49 12.52
CA GLY A 86 -1.43 11.94 11.34
C GLY A 86 -2.77 11.23 11.11
N THR A 87 -2.84 9.94 11.42
CA THR A 87 -4.11 9.18 11.36
C THR A 87 -5.09 9.65 12.44
N VAL A 88 -4.59 9.91 13.66
CA VAL A 88 -5.41 10.46 14.76
C VAL A 88 -5.95 11.85 14.38
N ASN A 89 -5.10 12.74 13.88
CA ASN A 89 -5.49 14.07 13.46
C ASN A 89 -6.55 14.03 12.35
N LEU A 90 -6.33 13.18 11.34
CA LEU A 90 -7.32 12.99 10.27
C LEU A 90 -8.66 12.52 10.83
N PHE A 91 -8.67 11.47 11.65
CA PHE A 91 -9.90 10.91 12.21
C PHE A 91 -10.71 11.97 12.96
N ASN A 92 -10.07 12.80 13.78
CA ASN A 92 -10.73 13.87 14.50
C ASN A 92 -11.41 14.91 13.59
N LYS A 93 -10.91 15.10 12.35
CA LYS A 93 -11.48 16.03 11.37
C LYS A 93 -12.61 15.43 10.53
N ILE A 94 -12.68 14.08 10.43
CA ILE A 94 -13.62 13.40 9.52
C ILE A 94 -14.69 12.57 10.22
N LYS A 95 -14.55 12.25 11.51
CA LYS A 95 -15.46 11.33 12.23
C LYS A 95 -16.95 11.69 12.12
N ASP A 96 -17.27 12.99 12.07
CA ASP A 96 -18.64 13.49 11.90
C ASP A 96 -19.01 13.73 10.43
N LYS A 97 -18.11 13.40 9.49
CA LYS A 97 -18.22 13.70 8.04
C LYS A 97 -18.21 12.46 7.15
N THR A 98 -18.10 11.25 7.71
CA THR A 98 -18.12 10.02 6.93
C THR A 98 -18.79 8.87 7.68
N GLU A 99 -19.29 7.92 6.90
CA GLU A 99 -19.88 6.67 7.43
C GLU A 99 -19.04 5.44 7.10
N PHE A 100 -17.95 5.61 6.34
CA PHE A 100 -17.09 4.48 5.97
C PHE A 100 -15.65 4.92 5.73
N ILE A 101 -14.70 4.21 6.36
CA ILE A 101 -13.26 4.40 6.16
C ILE A 101 -12.66 3.09 5.64
N ILE A 102 -11.91 3.18 4.55
CA ILE A 102 -11.12 2.08 4.00
C ILE A 102 -9.64 2.41 4.24
N TYR A 103 -8.96 1.55 4.98
CA TYR A 103 -7.56 1.72 5.34
C TYR A 103 -6.66 0.81 4.51
N ALA A 104 -5.68 1.39 3.84
CA ALA A 104 -4.64 0.65 3.15
C ALA A 104 -3.53 0.26 4.14
N SER A 105 -3.49 -0.99 4.51
CA SER A 105 -2.45 -1.62 5.32
C SER A 105 -1.52 -2.46 4.44
N GLY A 106 -0.62 -3.23 5.03
CA GLY A 106 0.29 -4.11 4.30
C GLY A 106 0.46 -5.46 4.99
N LEU A 107 0.84 -6.48 4.24
CA LEU A 107 1.03 -7.86 4.72
C LEU A 107 2.08 -7.98 5.84
N GLY A 108 2.97 -7.00 5.99
CA GLY A 108 3.96 -6.99 7.06
C GLY A 108 3.38 -7.09 8.48
N VAL A 109 2.08 -6.79 8.68
CA VAL A 109 1.42 -6.92 10.00
C VAL A 109 1.39 -8.36 10.50
N PHE A 110 1.48 -9.34 9.61
CA PHE A 110 1.52 -10.77 9.96
C PHE A 110 2.92 -11.24 10.39
N GLY A 111 3.97 -10.41 10.18
CA GLY A 111 5.36 -10.72 10.54
C GLY A 111 5.92 -11.89 9.75
N ASP A 112 6.64 -12.78 10.44
CA ASP A 112 7.17 -14.03 9.88
C ASP A 112 6.20 -15.18 10.16
N PRO A 113 5.25 -15.47 9.25
CA PRO A 113 4.19 -16.43 9.50
C PRO A 113 4.67 -17.86 9.26
N ASN A 114 4.11 -18.80 10.03
CA ASN A 114 4.23 -20.22 9.76
C ASN A 114 3.11 -20.66 8.81
N GLY A 115 3.39 -20.74 7.51
CA GLY A 115 2.43 -21.20 6.50
C GLY A 115 1.79 -20.08 5.68
N THR A 116 0.61 -20.37 5.14
CA THR A 116 -0.14 -19.45 4.27
C THR A 116 -0.97 -18.50 5.11
N VAL A 117 -0.85 -17.19 4.86
CA VAL A 117 -1.58 -16.11 5.54
C VAL A 117 -2.92 -15.87 4.88
N ASP A 118 -3.94 -15.71 5.71
CA ASP A 118 -5.27 -15.24 5.36
C ASP A 118 -5.76 -14.20 6.39
N GLU A 119 -7.00 -13.75 6.28
CA GLU A 119 -7.60 -12.76 7.18
C GLU A 119 -7.79 -13.23 8.63
N GLN A 120 -7.70 -14.53 8.89
CA GLN A 120 -7.78 -15.13 10.23
C GLN A 120 -6.42 -15.36 10.87
N SER A 121 -5.35 -15.12 10.12
CA SER A 121 -3.99 -15.36 10.58
C SER A 121 -3.58 -14.39 11.68
N PRO A 122 -2.79 -14.84 12.67
CA PRO A 122 -2.37 -13.98 13.78
C PRO A 122 -1.54 -12.78 13.31
N ILE A 123 -1.90 -11.59 13.79
CA ILE A 123 -1.14 -10.36 13.58
C ILE A 123 0.06 -10.33 14.55
N LYS A 124 1.28 -10.36 14.01
CA LYS A 124 2.53 -10.42 14.79
C LYS A 124 3.62 -9.53 14.16
N PRO A 125 3.46 -8.19 14.17
CA PRO A 125 4.43 -7.29 13.55
C PRO A 125 5.80 -7.42 14.20
N ASP A 126 6.84 -7.49 13.38
CA ASP A 126 8.20 -7.78 13.81
C ASP A 126 9.21 -6.66 13.52
N THR A 127 8.75 -5.53 12.94
CA THR A 127 9.52 -4.30 12.72
C THR A 127 8.82 -3.10 13.37
N ASP A 128 9.58 -2.08 13.75
CA ASP A 128 9.01 -0.88 14.38
C ASP A 128 8.10 -0.11 13.41
N PHE A 129 8.47 -0.07 12.14
CA PHE A 129 7.63 0.54 11.10
C PHE A 129 6.23 -0.10 11.06
N VAL A 130 6.18 -1.43 11.03
CA VAL A 130 4.90 -2.15 10.95
C VAL A 130 4.10 -2.03 12.25
N LYS A 131 4.75 -2.01 13.42
CA LYS A 131 4.08 -1.77 14.72
C LYS A 131 3.38 -0.41 14.73
N ILE A 132 4.05 0.65 14.27
CA ILE A 132 3.45 2.00 14.18
C ILE A 132 2.22 1.99 13.26
N ARG A 133 2.30 1.30 12.12
CA ARG A 133 1.17 1.17 11.18
C ARG A 133 0.01 0.39 11.78
N LEU A 134 0.31 -0.68 12.51
CA LEU A 134 -0.70 -1.47 13.22
C LEU A 134 -1.36 -0.68 14.35
N ASP A 135 -0.60 0.12 15.10
CA ASP A 135 -1.17 0.98 16.14
C ASP A 135 -2.16 2.00 15.56
N ALA A 136 -1.83 2.59 14.40
CA ALA A 136 -2.75 3.48 13.67
C ALA A 136 -4.01 2.74 13.19
N GLN A 137 -3.87 1.52 12.67
CA GLN A 137 -4.99 0.67 12.25
C GLN A 137 -5.92 0.36 13.43
N LYS A 138 -5.38 -0.07 14.56
CA LYS A 138 -6.15 -0.37 15.78
C LYS A 138 -6.88 0.87 16.31
N PHE A 139 -6.20 2.00 16.34
CA PHE A 139 -6.84 3.27 16.70
C PHE A 139 -8.05 3.57 15.83
N LEU A 140 -7.92 3.41 14.49
CA LEU A 140 -9.06 3.62 13.58
C LEU A 140 -10.17 2.61 13.81
N GLU A 141 -9.84 1.34 13.98
CA GLU A 141 -10.82 0.26 14.21
C GLU A 141 -11.66 0.53 15.47
N ASP A 142 -11.00 0.84 16.59
CA ASP A 142 -11.65 1.15 17.85
C ASP A 142 -12.49 2.44 17.75
N SER A 143 -11.90 3.51 17.21
CA SER A 143 -12.58 4.81 17.08
C SER A 143 -13.75 4.76 16.11
N CYS A 144 -13.65 4.03 15.00
CA CYS A 144 -14.77 3.84 14.07
C CYS A 144 -15.93 3.08 14.75
N LYS A 145 -15.61 2.03 15.50
CA LYS A 145 -16.62 1.28 16.26
C LYS A 145 -17.36 2.15 17.27
N GLU A 146 -16.63 2.97 18.03
CA GLU A 146 -17.20 3.91 19.02
C GLU A 146 -18.10 4.98 18.38
N ASN A 147 -17.81 5.38 17.14
CA ASN A 147 -18.55 6.43 16.43
C ASN A 147 -19.55 5.87 15.38
N ASN A 148 -19.79 4.55 15.34
CA ASN A 148 -20.67 3.86 14.38
C ASN A 148 -20.27 4.10 12.92
N ILE A 149 -18.99 4.24 12.64
CA ILE A 149 -18.41 4.37 11.30
C ILE A 149 -17.97 2.98 10.83
N GLY A 150 -18.35 2.58 9.62
CA GLY A 150 -17.84 1.35 9.02
C GLY A 150 -16.33 1.45 8.79
N PHE A 151 -15.60 0.36 9.05
CA PHE A 151 -14.15 0.32 8.86
C PHE A 151 -13.73 -0.95 8.15
N SER A 152 -12.94 -0.83 7.09
CA SER A 152 -12.38 -2.00 6.41
C SER A 152 -10.90 -1.82 6.12
N VAL A 153 -10.16 -2.93 6.15
CA VAL A 153 -8.72 -2.97 5.95
C VAL A 153 -8.37 -3.81 4.74
N CYS A 154 -7.55 -3.25 3.85
CA CYS A 154 -6.92 -3.97 2.75
C CYS A 154 -5.44 -4.16 3.08
N TYR A 155 -5.02 -5.41 3.32
CA TYR A 155 -3.63 -5.81 3.56
C TYR A 155 -2.95 -6.08 2.22
N PHE A 156 -2.31 -5.08 1.66
CA PHE A 156 -1.66 -5.19 0.36
C PHE A 156 -0.31 -5.90 0.43
N GLY A 157 -0.04 -6.74 -0.57
CA GLY A 157 1.31 -7.17 -0.92
C GLY A 157 2.18 -5.99 -1.39
N ASP A 158 3.35 -6.28 -1.92
CA ASP A 158 4.24 -5.26 -2.48
C ASP A 158 3.60 -4.68 -3.76
N VAL A 159 2.97 -3.50 -3.63
CA VAL A 159 2.29 -2.84 -4.74
C VAL A 159 3.31 -2.30 -5.73
N TYR A 160 3.21 -2.72 -6.99
CA TYR A 160 4.11 -2.30 -8.06
C TYR A 160 3.34 -1.77 -9.29
N GLY A 161 4.04 -1.11 -10.19
CA GLY A 161 3.46 -0.52 -11.39
C GLY A 161 4.40 0.53 -11.98
N ASP A 162 3.99 1.17 -13.06
CA ASP A 162 4.75 2.28 -13.63
C ASP A 162 4.85 3.44 -12.63
N GLY A 163 6.02 4.10 -12.58
CA GLY A 163 6.30 5.20 -11.64
C GLY A 163 6.47 4.78 -10.16
N SER A 164 6.60 3.47 -9.88
CA SER A 164 6.85 2.96 -8.52
C SER A 164 8.31 2.58 -8.26
N TRP A 165 8.56 2.08 -7.04
CA TRP A 165 9.82 1.46 -6.65
C TRP A 165 10.27 0.37 -7.66
N PHE A 166 9.35 -0.32 -8.31
CA PHE A 166 9.66 -1.34 -9.31
C PHE A 166 10.45 -0.74 -10.47
N VAL A 167 9.98 0.35 -11.06
CA VAL A 167 10.69 1.01 -12.16
C VAL A 167 12.00 1.62 -11.68
N GLU A 168 11.99 2.34 -10.55
CA GLU A 168 13.16 3.08 -10.06
C GLU A 168 14.25 2.16 -9.49
N MET A 169 13.86 1.13 -8.74
CA MET A 169 14.81 0.31 -7.99
C MET A 169 15.09 -1.05 -8.64
N VAL A 170 14.20 -1.56 -9.50
CA VAL A 170 14.43 -2.83 -10.20
C VAL A 170 14.80 -2.56 -11.65
N VAL A 171 13.88 -2.00 -12.45
CA VAL A 171 14.09 -1.86 -13.90
C VAL A 171 15.31 -1.00 -14.21
N LYS A 172 15.42 0.22 -13.65
CA LYS A 172 16.57 1.09 -13.90
C LYS A 172 17.90 0.49 -13.43
N LYS A 173 17.89 -0.20 -12.27
CA LYS A 173 19.12 -0.85 -11.77
C LYS A 173 19.50 -2.10 -12.58
N LEU A 174 18.56 -2.85 -13.11
CA LEU A 174 18.83 -3.94 -14.04
C LEU A 174 19.46 -3.41 -15.33
N LYS A 175 18.86 -2.37 -15.94
CA LYS A 175 19.39 -1.73 -17.15
C LYS A 175 20.83 -1.20 -16.97
N SER A 176 21.15 -0.70 -15.78
CA SER A 176 22.50 -0.20 -15.45
C SER A 176 23.46 -1.27 -14.95
N GLY A 177 23.02 -2.54 -14.79
CA GLY A 177 23.83 -3.62 -14.23
C GLY A 177 24.12 -3.50 -12.73
N MET A 178 23.45 -2.59 -12.02
CA MET A 178 23.66 -2.30 -10.59
C MET A 178 22.65 -3.01 -9.67
N MET A 179 21.70 -3.78 -10.23
CA MET A 179 20.72 -4.48 -9.42
C MET A 179 21.37 -5.55 -8.55
N LYS A 180 21.05 -5.53 -7.27
CA LYS A 180 21.46 -6.51 -6.26
C LYS A 180 20.30 -6.91 -5.40
N THR A 181 20.19 -8.20 -5.10
CA THR A 181 19.20 -8.72 -4.15
C THR A 181 19.80 -8.90 -2.75
N PRO A 182 19.11 -8.56 -1.67
CA PRO A 182 19.52 -8.96 -0.33
C PRO A 182 19.59 -10.50 -0.21
N GLY A 183 20.71 -11.05 0.22
CA GLY A 183 20.93 -12.50 0.19
C GLY A 183 20.91 -13.05 -1.21
N LYS A 184 20.30 -14.21 -1.38
CA LYS A 184 20.11 -14.85 -2.70
C LYS A 184 18.81 -14.44 -3.39
N GLY A 185 17.91 -13.75 -2.66
CA GLY A 185 16.58 -13.40 -3.16
C GLY A 185 15.59 -14.57 -3.19
N ASP A 186 15.92 -15.68 -2.55
CA ASP A 186 15.17 -16.95 -2.53
C ASP A 186 14.05 -17.00 -1.47
N TYR A 187 13.52 -15.85 -1.10
CA TYR A 187 12.39 -15.71 -0.17
C TYR A 187 11.11 -15.36 -0.93
N ASP A 188 10.03 -16.02 -0.54
CA ASP A 188 8.70 -15.80 -1.13
C ASP A 188 8.20 -14.39 -0.88
N LYS A 189 7.59 -13.80 -1.90
CA LYS A 189 6.96 -12.47 -1.86
C LYS A 189 5.57 -12.53 -2.48
N CYS A 190 4.75 -11.61 -2.07
CA CYS A 190 3.41 -11.41 -2.61
C CYS A 190 3.34 -10.02 -3.24
N PHE A 191 3.06 -9.97 -4.52
CA PHE A 191 2.97 -8.74 -5.29
C PHE A 191 1.52 -8.43 -5.66
N ILE A 192 1.26 -7.19 -6.00
CA ILE A 192 -0.01 -6.76 -6.60
C ILE A 192 0.24 -5.58 -7.53
N HIS A 193 -0.31 -5.66 -8.75
CA HIS A 193 -0.28 -4.51 -9.65
C HIS A 193 -1.11 -3.36 -9.09
N VAL A 194 -0.66 -2.13 -9.29
CA VAL A 194 -1.33 -0.94 -8.73
C VAL A 194 -2.78 -0.79 -9.22
N ASP A 195 -3.08 -1.17 -10.46
CA ASP A 195 -4.44 -1.09 -10.99
C ASP A 195 -5.38 -2.08 -10.31
N ASP A 196 -4.88 -3.26 -9.92
CA ASP A 196 -5.63 -4.21 -9.10
C ASP A 196 -5.81 -3.70 -7.66
N ALA A 197 -4.78 -3.09 -7.08
CA ALA A 197 -4.90 -2.48 -5.75
C ALA A 197 -5.96 -1.36 -5.74
N VAL A 198 -5.98 -0.52 -6.76
CA VAL A 198 -7.01 0.52 -6.96
C VAL A 198 -8.39 -0.10 -7.18
N GLY A 199 -8.48 -1.11 -8.05
CA GLY A 199 -9.72 -1.81 -8.33
C GLY A 199 -10.34 -2.44 -7.08
N ILE A 200 -9.53 -3.08 -6.23
CA ILE A 200 -9.97 -3.63 -4.95
C ILE A 200 -10.53 -2.55 -4.03
N LEU A 201 -9.83 -1.44 -3.86
CA LEU A 201 -10.31 -0.33 -3.02
C LEU A 201 -11.67 0.17 -3.50
N MET A 202 -11.85 0.31 -4.81
CA MET A 202 -13.12 0.75 -5.41
C MET A 202 -14.24 -0.27 -5.22
N GLU A 203 -13.98 -1.57 -5.40
CA GLU A 203 -15.00 -2.61 -5.18
C GLU A 203 -15.41 -2.72 -3.71
N VAL A 204 -14.47 -2.58 -2.77
CA VAL A 204 -14.78 -2.54 -1.33
C VAL A 204 -15.70 -1.35 -1.01
N ALA A 205 -15.45 -0.19 -1.60
CA ALA A 205 -16.30 1.00 -1.44
C ALA A 205 -17.66 0.83 -2.10
N LYS A 206 -17.69 0.44 -3.38
CA LYS A 206 -18.89 0.31 -4.20
C LYS A 206 -19.90 -0.69 -3.62
N ASN A 207 -19.41 -1.82 -3.13
CA ASN A 207 -20.25 -2.85 -2.53
C ASN A 207 -20.51 -2.60 -1.02
N ASN A 208 -20.08 -1.46 -0.49
CA ASN A 208 -20.27 -1.06 0.91
C ASN A 208 -19.82 -2.17 1.91
N LEU A 209 -18.66 -2.77 1.67
CA LEU A 209 -18.14 -3.90 2.41
C LEU A 209 -17.51 -3.44 3.74
N LYS A 210 -18.35 -2.92 4.64
CA LYS A 210 -17.97 -2.41 5.95
C LYS A 210 -17.56 -3.54 6.90
N ASN A 211 -16.67 -3.23 7.84
CA ASN A 211 -16.23 -4.10 8.94
C ASN A 211 -15.60 -5.42 8.45
N GLN A 212 -14.79 -5.31 7.40
CA GLN A 212 -14.10 -6.43 6.79
C GLN A 212 -12.59 -6.19 6.69
N SER A 213 -11.83 -7.29 6.64
CA SER A 213 -10.43 -7.29 6.26
C SER A 213 -10.21 -8.15 5.03
N TYR A 214 -9.25 -7.79 4.18
CA TYR A 214 -8.91 -8.50 2.95
C TYR A 214 -7.41 -8.61 2.79
N VAL A 215 -6.93 -9.81 2.45
CA VAL A 215 -5.56 -10.06 2.01
C VAL A 215 -5.51 -9.83 0.49
N CYS A 216 -4.76 -8.81 0.07
CA CYS A 216 -4.79 -8.25 -1.27
C CYS A 216 -3.43 -8.41 -1.96
N ALA A 217 -3.25 -9.51 -2.66
CA ALA A 217 -2.12 -9.74 -3.55
C ALA A 217 -2.55 -10.65 -4.71
N ASP A 218 -1.74 -10.72 -5.77
CA ASP A 218 -2.02 -11.61 -6.88
C ASP A 218 -2.00 -13.09 -6.44
N SER A 219 -2.42 -13.97 -7.33
CA SER A 219 -2.59 -15.40 -7.02
C SER A 219 -1.29 -16.20 -7.07
N THR A 220 -0.15 -15.56 -7.35
CA THR A 220 1.12 -16.25 -7.53
C THR A 220 2.06 -16.04 -6.35
N SER A 221 2.46 -17.13 -5.69
CA SER A 221 3.61 -17.10 -4.80
C SER A 221 4.87 -17.16 -5.65
N VAL A 222 5.76 -16.20 -5.47
CA VAL A 222 7.00 -16.07 -6.25
C VAL A 222 8.14 -15.61 -5.37
N THR A 223 9.36 -16.10 -5.60
CA THR A 223 10.52 -15.56 -4.92
C THR A 223 10.89 -14.18 -5.47
N PHE A 224 11.48 -13.33 -4.63
CA PHE A 224 11.96 -12.03 -5.09
C PHE A 224 12.96 -12.17 -6.24
N LYS A 225 13.77 -13.24 -6.21
CA LYS A 225 14.71 -13.57 -7.30
C LYS A 225 13.98 -13.84 -8.62
N GLU A 226 12.96 -14.69 -8.62
CA GLU A 226 12.18 -15.01 -9.83
C GLU A 226 11.49 -13.77 -10.41
N PHE A 227 10.94 -12.89 -9.54
CA PHE A 227 10.34 -11.62 -9.96
C PHE A 227 11.37 -10.71 -10.66
N VAL A 228 12.59 -10.59 -10.08
CA VAL A 228 13.66 -9.77 -10.63
C VAL A 228 14.25 -10.39 -11.90
N ASP A 229 14.46 -11.71 -11.93
CA ASP A 229 15.01 -12.43 -13.09
C ASP A 229 14.05 -12.38 -14.29
N TYR A 230 12.75 -12.57 -14.07
CA TYR A 230 11.74 -12.38 -15.12
C TYR A 230 11.76 -10.96 -15.69
N THR A 231 11.90 -9.96 -14.82
CA THR A 231 12.04 -8.57 -15.28
C THR A 231 13.31 -8.37 -16.11
N ALA A 232 14.44 -8.98 -15.69
CA ALA A 232 15.70 -8.90 -16.41
C ALA A 232 15.60 -9.52 -17.81
N ASP A 233 14.98 -10.71 -17.91
CA ASP A 233 14.76 -11.40 -19.20
C ASP A 233 13.91 -10.54 -20.15
N LYS A 234 12.83 -9.94 -19.64
CA LYS A 234 11.95 -9.07 -20.43
C LYS A 234 12.66 -7.84 -21.04
N ILE A 235 13.60 -7.25 -20.33
CA ILE A 235 14.35 -6.07 -20.81
C ILE A 235 15.71 -6.39 -21.41
N GLY A 236 16.04 -7.68 -21.56
CA GLY A 236 17.34 -8.13 -22.11
C GLY A 236 18.54 -7.78 -21.21
N ALA A 237 18.33 -7.69 -19.89
CA ALA A 237 19.38 -7.37 -18.92
C ALA A 237 19.95 -8.64 -18.27
N LYS A 238 21.15 -8.53 -17.69
CA LYS A 238 21.73 -9.61 -16.89
C LYS A 238 20.96 -9.78 -15.58
N HIS A 239 20.81 -11.02 -15.12
CA HIS A 239 20.23 -11.33 -13.80
C HIS A 239 21.00 -10.67 -12.67
N ALA A 240 20.25 -10.29 -11.62
CA ALA A 240 20.83 -9.63 -10.45
C ALA A 240 21.66 -10.62 -9.61
N GLY A 241 22.84 -10.20 -9.18
CA GLY A 241 23.60 -10.95 -8.17
C GLY A 241 23.11 -10.62 -6.75
N GLY A 242 23.32 -11.58 -5.82
CA GLY A 242 23.05 -11.35 -4.41
C GLY A 242 24.14 -10.55 -3.69
N ILE A 243 23.78 -9.85 -2.61
CA ILE A 243 24.72 -9.25 -1.66
C ILE A 243 24.53 -9.84 -0.27
N PRO A 244 25.61 -9.99 0.54
CA PRO A 244 25.47 -10.42 1.92
C PRO A 244 24.47 -9.57 2.72
N MET A 245 23.65 -10.22 3.55
CA MET A 245 22.59 -9.56 4.32
C MET A 245 23.07 -8.41 5.19
N PHE A 246 24.29 -8.51 5.75
CA PHE A 246 24.85 -7.44 6.60
C PHE A 246 25.14 -6.17 5.78
N LEU A 247 25.59 -6.31 4.52
CA LEU A 247 25.80 -5.18 3.62
C LEU A 247 24.45 -4.55 3.21
N ALA A 248 23.46 -5.37 2.91
CA ALA A 248 22.10 -4.89 2.62
C ALA A 248 21.53 -4.08 3.81
N LYS A 249 21.69 -4.57 5.05
CA LYS A 249 21.28 -3.87 6.28
C LYS A 249 22.01 -2.55 6.48
N GLY A 250 23.30 -2.49 6.16
CA GLY A 250 24.10 -1.25 6.24
C GLY A 250 23.58 -0.16 5.28
N VAL A 251 23.16 -0.53 4.08
CA VAL A 251 22.67 0.41 3.05
C VAL A 251 21.21 0.78 3.25
N LEU A 252 20.34 -0.22 3.43
CA LEU A 252 18.89 -0.05 3.46
C LEU A 252 18.30 0.17 4.85
N GLY A 253 19.03 -0.26 5.89
CA GLY A 253 18.54 -0.32 7.28
C GLY A 253 17.93 -1.67 7.63
N GLY A 254 17.99 -2.03 8.93
CA GLY A 254 17.57 -3.35 9.41
C GLY A 254 16.09 -3.64 9.21
N ASP A 255 15.22 -2.69 9.55
CA ASP A 255 13.76 -2.84 9.44
C ASP A 255 13.33 -3.05 7.98
N LEU A 256 13.86 -2.23 7.05
CA LEU A 256 13.52 -2.37 5.64
C LEU A 256 14.01 -3.70 5.08
N VAL A 257 15.25 -4.10 5.38
CA VAL A 257 15.78 -5.40 4.92
C VAL A 257 14.94 -6.54 5.49
N LYS A 258 14.56 -6.48 6.77
CA LYS A 258 13.72 -7.50 7.39
C LYS A 258 12.35 -7.59 6.67
N LEU A 259 11.70 -6.45 6.45
CA LEU A 259 10.41 -6.38 5.74
C LEU A 259 10.50 -6.93 4.31
N LEU A 260 11.59 -6.62 3.60
CA LEU A 260 11.82 -7.10 2.23
C LEU A 260 12.11 -8.60 2.17
N THR A 261 12.76 -9.17 3.18
CA THR A 261 13.27 -10.56 3.15
C THR A 261 12.49 -11.54 4.01
N THR A 262 11.48 -11.09 4.75
CA THR A 262 10.56 -11.98 5.45
C THR A 262 9.70 -12.72 4.41
N PRO A 263 9.76 -14.07 4.38
CA PRO A 263 8.96 -14.83 3.43
C PRO A 263 7.46 -14.65 3.71
N MET A 264 6.67 -14.57 2.64
CA MET A 264 5.22 -14.41 2.75
C MET A 264 4.52 -15.24 1.68
N LYS A 265 3.61 -16.12 2.11
CA LYS A 265 2.65 -16.80 1.25
C LYS A 265 1.26 -16.45 1.71
N ILE A 266 0.34 -16.22 0.79
CA ILE A 266 -1.01 -15.76 1.14
C ILE A 266 -2.09 -16.61 0.44
N SER A 267 -3.30 -16.52 1.01
CA SER A 267 -4.54 -16.88 0.33
C SER A 267 -5.32 -15.59 0.06
N ASN A 268 -5.54 -15.30 -1.21
CA ASN A 268 -6.37 -14.16 -1.63
C ASN A 268 -7.82 -14.58 -1.93
N LYS A 269 -8.24 -15.75 -1.44
CA LYS A 269 -9.55 -16.35 -1.77
C LYS A 269 -10.69 -15.37 -1.50
N LYS A 270 -10.70 -14.73 -0.33
CA LYS A 270 -11.77 -13.83 0.09
C LYS A 270 -11.90 -12.63 -0.84
N ILE A 271 -10.79 -11.99 -1.19
CA ILE A 271 -10.85 -10.84 -2.12
C ILE A 271 -11.18 -11.26 -3.55
N SER A 272 -10.80 -12.47 -3.98
CA SER A 272 -11.13 -13.00 -5.30
C SER A 272 -12.64 -13.27 -5.49
N GLU A 273 -13.40 -13.40 -4.40
CA GLU A 273 -14.88 -13.48 -4.46
C GLU A 273 -15.53 -12.10 -4.74
N VAL A 274 -14.79 -11.02 -4.46
CA VAL A 274 -15.25 -9.63 -4.60
C VAL A 274 -14.68 -8.96 -5.84
N TYR A 275 -13.44 -9.26 -6.18
CA TYR A 275 -12.69 -8.60 -7.23
C TYR A 275 -12.05 -9.58 -8.20
N LYS A 276 -12.23 -9.37 -9.49
CA LYS A 276 -11.55 -10.12 -10.54
C LYS A 276 -10.27 -9.39 -10.94
N PHE A 277 -9.13 -9.99 -10.66
CA PHE A 277 -7.83 -9.42 -10.98
C PHE A 277 -7.66 -9.18 -12.49
N ILE A 278 -7.17 -7.98 -12.84
CA ILE A 278 -6.76 -7.61 -14.21
C ILE A 278 -5.44 -8.32 -14.52
N TYR A 279 -4.54 -8.35 -13.54
CA TYR A 279 -3.23 -8.98 -13.61
C TYR A 279 -3.13 -10.08 -12.56
N PRO A 280 -3.65 -11.29 -12.82
CA PRO A 280 -3.69 -12.39 -11.84
C PRO A 280 -2.32 -12.94 -11.48
N SER A 281 -1.26 -12.57 -12.20
CA SER A 281 0.12 -12.89 -11.87
C SER A 281 1.08 -11.72 -12.10
N TYR A 282 2.21 -11.75 -11.39
CA TYR A 282 3.27 -10.77 -11.57
C TYR A 282 3.79 -10.68 -13.01
N LYS A 283 3.71 -11.77 -13.78
CA LYS A 283 4.17 -11.80 -15.19
C LYS A 283 3.32 -10.90 -16.07
N GLU A 284 2.01 -11.00 -15.93
CA GLU A 284 1.07 -10.15 -16.67
C GLU A 284 1.22 -8.69 -16.28
N GLY A 285 1.36 -8.41 -14.99
CA GLY A 285 1.58 -7.04 -14.52
C GLY A 285 2.92 -6.46 -14.96
N ILE A 286 4.02 -7.23 -14.95
CA ILE A 286 5.31 -6.77 -15.48
C ILE A 286 5.22 -6.51 -16.99
N ASN A 287 4.57 -7.40 -17.74
CA ASN A 287 4.39 -7.22 -19.18
C ASN A 287 3.64 -5.92 -19.49
N SER A 288 2.57 -5.60 -18.76
CA SER A 288 1.80 -4.37 -18.99
C SER A 288 2.60 -3.08 -18.75
N ILE A 289 3.71 -3.16 -18.02
CA ILE A 289 4.58 -2.00 -17.74
C ILE A 289 5.72 -1.88 -18.74
N LEU A 290 6.21 -3.02 -19.29
CA LEU A 290 7.44 -3.08 -20.05
C LEU A 290 7.23 -3.26 -21.56
N ASP A 291 6.05 -3.71 -22.01
CA ASP A 291 5.65 -3.83 -23.41
C ASP A 291 5.07 -2.49 -23.91
#